data_8e5e3ef3da775f90ad76786e5ef5ffcc
#
_entry.id   8e5e3ef3da775f90ad76786e5ef5ffcc
#
_cell.length_a   1.000
_cell.length_b   1.000
_cell.length_c   1.000
_cell.angle_alpha   90.00
_cell.angle_beta   90.00
_cell.angle_gamma   90.00
#
_symmetry.space_group_name_H-M   'P 1'
#
loop_
_entity.id
_entity.type
_entity.pdbx_description
1 polymer ?
#
loop_
_entity_poly.entity_id
_entity_poly.type
_entity_poly.pdbx_seq_one_letter_code
_entity_poly.pdbx_strand_id
1 'polypeptide(L)'
;MSDNERANRGFLRPPNSLSPGRTAGLSAKYLGTLALAAMLLSCSTTSIDDYRGGTPAFEPEEFFDGALTAHGVVKDFSGTAIRHFRADITGCWQGGVGTLDEDFVFDDGEEQKRIWTLTPNGVQTYIGTAGDVVGEGQARWEGNAMFLDYTLRIALEDGPIDVKIDDRMYRVSENVVMNESKIRKFGFGVGEILLTIIRHPEVEFYCPST
;
A
#
# COMPACT_ATOMS: atom_id res chain seq x y z
N MET A 1 -51.59 -42.81 33.77
CA MET A 1 -51.98 -44.02 33.04
C MET A 1 -50.73 -44.49 32.38
N SER A 2 -50.07 -45.38 33.10
CA SER A 2 -50.06 -46.80 32.96
C SER A 2 -49.01 -47.26 31.98
N ASP A 3 -47.91 -47.64 32.48
CA ASP A 3 -47.41 -49.09 32.64
C ASP A 3 -46.72 -49.60 31.36
N ASN A 4 -45.55 -50.16 31.35
CA ASN A 4 -45.03 -51.27 32.08
C ASN A 4 -43.54 -51.49 31.76
N GLU A 5 -42.69 -51.49 32.68
CA GLU A 5 -41.83 -52.47 33.29
C GLU A 5 -41.72 -53.84 32.61
N ARG A 6 -40.50 -54.26 32.45
CA ARG A 6 -39.81 -55.53 32.78
C ARG A 6 -38.81 -55.95 31.74
N ALA A 7 -37.56 -55.87 32.08
CA ALA A 7 -36.76 -57.01 32.61
C ALA A 7 -36.35 -58.05 31.57
N ASN A 8 -35.05 -58.13 31.28
CA ASN A 8 -34.44 -59.44 31.48
C ASN A 8 -32.90 -59.36 31.69
N ARG A 9 -32.45 -59.98 32.72
CA ARG A 9 -31.06 -60.22 33.07
C ARG A 9 -30.54 -61.40 32.26
N GLY A 10 -29.30 -61.36 31.87
CA GLY A 10 -28.66 -62.55 31.41
C GLY A 10 -27.25 -62.42 30.89
N PHE A 11 -26.34 -62.74 31.75
CA PHE A 11 -25.15 -63.56 31.59
C PHE A 11 -23.81 -62.85 31.22
N LEU A 12 -23.01 -62.93 32.26
CA LEU A 12 -21.56 -62.75 32.31
C LEU A 12 -20.81 -63.71 31.35
N ARG A 13 -19.80 -63.07 30.62
CA ARG A 13 -18.47 -63.70 30.51
C ARG A 13 -17.50 -62.65 29.93
N PRO A 14 -16.32 -62.45 30.53
CA PRO A 14 -15.25 -61.71 29.94
C PRO A 14 -14.41 -62.59 29.01
N PRO A 15 -13.90 -62.08 27.89
CA PRO A 15 -12.68 -62.61 27.32
C PRO A 15 -11.59 -61.61 27.16
N ASN A 16 -10.44 -62.01 27.63
CA ASN A 16 -9.10 -61.79 27.10
C ASN A 16 -8.58 -60.41 26.88
N SER A 17 -7.61 -60.11 27.74
CA SER A 17 -6.49 -59.20 27.57
C SER A 17 -5.99 -59.11 26.11
N LEU A 18 -6.24 -57.98 25.47
CA LEU A 18 -5.47 -57.54 24.32
C LEU A 18 -4.38 -56.59 24.83
N SER A 19 -3.14 -56.92 24.57
CA SER A 19 -1.94 -56.17 24.85
C SER A 19 -2.03 -54.74 24.26
N PRO A 20 -1.50 -53.72 24.95
CA PRO A 20 -1.47 -52.36 24.40
C PRO A 20 -0.47 -52.34 23.23
N GLY A 21 -1.03 -52.18 22.02
CA GLY A 21 -0.25 -51.87 20.84
C GLY A 21 0.50 -50.55 21.08
N ARG A 22 1.81 -50.59 20.89
CA ARG A 22 2.69 -49.44 20.88
C ARG A 22 2.20 -48.47 19.80
N THR A 23 1.41 -47.49 20.19
CA THR A 23 1.24 -46.26 19.37
C THR A 23 2.58 -45.55 19.40
N ALA A 24 3.26 -45.55 18.26
CA ALA A 24 4.46 -44.73 18.05
C ALA A 24 4.09 -43.30 18.35
N GLY A 25 4.54 -42.79 19.49
CA GLY A 25 4.42 -41.39 19.85
C GLY A 25 5.21 -40.58 18.86
N LEU A 26 4.54 -39.93 17.91
CA LEU A 26 5.12 -38.81 17.20
C LEU A 26 5.46 -37.78 18.27
N SER A 27 6.77 -37.61 18.51
CA SER A 27 7.28 -36.77 19.57
C SER A 27 6.73 -35.35 19.41
N ALA A 28 6.16 -34.82 20.49
CA ALA A 28 5.62 -33.46 20.59
C ALA A 28 6.60 -32.38 20.08
N LYS A 29 7.87 -32.70 19.94
CA LYS A 29 8.93 -31.88 19.36
C LYS A 29 8.74 -31.58 17.86
N TYR A 30 8.12 -32.47 17.09
CA TYR A 30 7.90 -32.24 15.65
C TYR A 30 6.59 -31.47 15.37
N LEU A 31 5.60 -31.52 16.26
CA LEU A 31 4.40 -30.67 16.12
C LEU A 31 4.71 -29.20 16.35
N GLY A 32 5.61 -28.88 17.28
CA GLY A 32 6.03 -27.50 17.54
C GLY A 32 6.80 -26.86 16.39
N THR A 33 7.66 -27.63 15.71
CA THR A 33 8.43 -27.17 14.55
C THR A 33 7.57 -26.98 13.30
N LEU A 34 6.55 -27.82 13.10
CA LEU A 34 5.63 -27.68 11.96
C LEU A 34 4.72 -26.46 12.12
N ALA A 35 4.23 -26.18 13.35
CA ALA A 35 3.40 -25.00 13.64
C ALA A 35 4.18 -23.69 13.49
N LEU A 36 5.46 -23.64 13.88
CA LEU A 36 6.31 -22.46 13.71
C LEU A 36 6.65 -22.19 12.23
N ALA A 37 6.86 -23.25 11.43
CA ALA A 37 7.10 -23.12 9.98
C ALA A 37 5.86 -22.61 9.21
N ALA A 38 4.64 -22.93 9.67
CA ALA A 38 3.40 -22.48 9.04
C ALA A 38 3.12 -20.99 9.28
N MET A 39 3.65 -20.38 10.36
CA MET A 39 3.50 -18.95 10.64
C MET A 39 4.38 -18.03 9.76
N LEU A 40 5.36 -18.57 9.05
CA LEU A 40 6.27 -17.79 8.20
C LEU A 40 5.75 -17.61 6.77
N LEU A 41 4.63 -18.20 6.38
CA LEU A 41 4.10 -18.20 5.02
C LEU A 41 3.00 -17.15 4.76
N SER A 42 2.69 -16.25 5.70
CA SER A 42 1.55 -15.32 5.58
C SER A 42 1.94 -13.84 5.47
N CYS A 43 3.05 -13.49 4.84
CA CYS A 43 3.27 -12.12 4.38
C CYS A 43 3.04 -12.04 2.87
N SER A 44 1.78 -12.10 2.44
CA SER A 44 1.39 -11.69 1.09
C SER A 44 1.50 -10.17 1.02
N THR A 45 2.47 -9.67 0.26
CA THR A 45 2.54 -8.25 -0.09
C THR A 45 1.44 -7.99 -1.12
N THR A 46 0.59 -6.98 -0.89
CA THR A 46 -0.45 -6.57 -1.85
C THR A 46 0.18 -6.24 -3.20
N SER A 47 -0.33 -6.86 -4.26
CA SER A 47 0.09 -6.62 -5.64
C SER A 47 -0.83 -5.61 -6.32
N ILE A 48 -0.32 -4.89 -7.31
CA ILE A 48 -1.18 -4.05 -8.15
C ILE A 48 -2.25 -4.86 -8.88
N ASP A 49 -1.95 -6.12 -9.23
CA ASP A 49 -2.89 -7.04 -9.88
C ASP A 49 -4.14 -7.37 -9.03
N ASP A 50 -4.07 -7.19 -7.71
CA ASP A 50 -5.20 -7.40 -6.79
C ASP A 50 -6.33 -6.38 -7.01
N TYR A 51 -6.03 -5.27 -7.70
CA TYR A 51 -6.99 -4.18 -8.01
C TYR A 51 -7.66 -4.31 -9.37
N ARG A 52 -7.38 -5.37 -10.12
CA ARG A 52 -7.96 -5.59 -11.47
C ARG A 52 -9.47 -5.51 -11.45
N GLY A 53 -10.02 -4.64 -12.31
CA GLY A 53 -11.47 -4.37 -12.40
C GLY A 53 -12.01 -3.49 -11.29
N GLY A 54 -11.15 -2.93 -10.41
CA GLY A 54 -11.54 -1.91 -9.45
C GLY A 54 -12.07 -0.64 -10.13
N THR A 55 -13.06 0.01 -9.52
CA THR A 55 -13.70 1.22 -10.05
C THR A 55 -13.82 2.32 -9.00
N PRO A 56 -13.78 3.61 -9.41
CA PRO A 56 -13.54 4.10 -10.76
C PRO A 56 -12.11 3.78 -11.24
N ALA A 57 -11.93 3.49 -12.52
CA ALA A 57 -10.61 3.15 -13.06
C ALA A 57 -9.62 4.29 -12.84
N PHE A 58 -8.39 3.96 -12.46
CA PHE A 58 -7.31 4.92 -12.32
C PHE A 58 -6.59 5.05 -13.66
N GLU A 59 -6.92 6.12 -14.39
CA GLU A 59 -6.21 6.51 -15.60
C GLU A 59 -5.38 7.75 -15.27
N PRO A 60 -4.03 7.65 -15.10
CA PRO A 60 -3.22 8.75 -14.60
C PRO A 60 -3.31 10.03 -15.46
N GLU A 61 -3.30 9.87 -16.78
CA GLU A 61 -3.46 10.98 -17.71
C GLU A 61 -4.80 11.70 -17.52
N GLU A 62 -5.90 10.97 -17.35
CA GLU A 62 -7.22 11.56 -17.12
C GLU A 62 -7.31 12.23 -15.74
N PHE A 63 -6.83 11.54 -14.70
CA PHE A 63 -7.01 12.04 -13.34
C PHE A 63 -6.13 13.23 -13.02
N PHE A 64 -4.86 13.19 -13.42
CA PHE A 64 -3.89 14.23 -13.07
C PHE A 64 -3.84 15.39 -14.07
N ASP A 65 -4.44 15.29 -15.25
CA ASP A 65 -4.47 16.39 -16.21
C ASP A 65 -5.39 17.50 -15.69
N GLY A 66 -4.80 18.67 -15.38
CA GLY A 66 -5.53 19.82 -14.85
C GLY A 66 -5.04 20.37 -13.52
N ALA A 67 -5.92 21.10 -12.85
CA ALA A 67 -5.70 21.65 -11.53
C ALA A 67 -6.13 20.65 -10.45
N LEU A 68 -5.24 20.41 -9.49
CA LEU A 68 -5.51 19.55 -8.34
C LEU A 68 -5.01 20.20 -7.05
N THR A 69 -5.53 19.78 -5.91
CA THR A 69 -4.97 20.07 -4.59
C THR A 69 -4.71 18.78 -3.84
N ALA A 70 -3.65 18.78 -3.02
CA ALA A 70 -3.41 17.71 -2.05
C ALA A 70 -3.39 18.26 -0.63
N HIS A 71 -3.91 17.46 0.31
CA HIS A 71 -3.84 17.75 1.75
C HIS A 71 -3.32 16.50 2.44
N GLY A 72 -2.25 16.66 3.21
CA GLY A 72 -1.57 15.51 3.81
C GLY A 72 -0.99 15.74 5.18
N VAL A 73 -0.67 14.63 5.83
CA VAL A 73 0.07 14.58 7.09
C VAL A 73 1.28 13.69 6.95
N VAL A 74 2.38 14.12 7.56
CA VAL A 74 3.58 13.29 7.74
C VAL A 74 3.55 12.70 9.15
N LYS A 75 3.73 11.39 9.24
CA LYS A 75 3.75 10.65 10.49
C LYS A 75 5.15 10.07 10.73
N ASP A 76 5.58 10.06 11.96
CA ASP A 76 6.79 9.38 12.37
C ASP A 76 6.60 7.84 12.46
N PHE A 77 7.66 7.12 12.82
CA PHE A 77 7.65 5.66 12.95
C PHE A 77 6.67 5.16 14.03
N SER A 78 6.26 5.99 14.99
CA SER A 78 5.28 5.65 16.03
C SER A 78 3.83 5.84 15.56
N GLY A 79 3.64 6.45 14.38
CA GLY A 79 2.33 6.79 13.82
C GLY A 79 1.81 8.16 14.28
N THR A 80 2.61 8.94 15.02
CA THR A 80 2.25 10.31 15.42
C THR A 80 2.37 11.25 14.22
N ALA A 81 1.30 12.03 13.94
CA ALA A 81 1.38 13.11 12.94
C ALA A 81 2.26 14.23 13.48
N ILE A 82 3.39 14.47 12.80
CA ILE A 82 4.42 15.43 13.21
C ILE A 82 4.44 16.68 12.33
N ARG A 83 3.79 16.64 11.16
CA ARG A 83 3.74 17.74 10.20
C ARG A 83 2.52 17.58 9.30
N HIS A 84 1.93 18.67 8.83
CA HIS A 84 0.91 18.62 7.79
C HIS A 84 1.19 19.63 6.68
N PHE A 85 0.58 19.41 5.52
CA PHE A 85 0.83 20.24 4.35
C PHE A 85 -0.40 20.30 3.44
N ARG A 86 -0.39 21.35 2.60
CA ARG A 86 -1.20 21.46 1.40
C ARG A 86 -0.26 21.55 0.19
N ALA A 87 -0.67 21.00 -0.93
CA ALA A 87 -0.01 21.23 -2.21
C ALA A 87 -1.03 21.67 -3.26
N ASP A 88 -0.63 22.65 -4.07
CA ASP A 88 -1.30 22.98 -5.31
C ASP A 88 -0.56 22.26 -6.44
N ILE A 89 -1.29 21.55 -7.29
CA ILE A 89 -0.73 20.68 -8.31
C ILE A 89 -1.31 21.08 -9.67
N THR A 90 -0.44 21.24 -10.67
CA THR A 90 -0.83 21.40 -12.06
C THR A 90 -0.28 20.25 -12.89
N GLY A 91 -1.18 19.44 -13.42
CA GLY A 91 -0.82 18.32 -14.30
C GLY A 91 -1.02 18.68 -15.76
N CYS A 92 -0.06 18.27 -16.61
CA CYS A 92 -0.10 18.49 -18.05
C CYS A 92 0.39 17.25 -18.80
N TRP A 93 -0.32 16.83 -19.85
CA TRP A 93 0.08 15.73 -20.72
C TRP A 93 0.34 16.22 -22.15
N GLN A 94 1.51 15.87 -22.68
CA GLN A 94 1.90 16.17 -24.06
C GLN A 94 2.57 14.96 -24.68
N GLY A 95 1.97 14.41 -25.73
CA GLY A 95 2.52 13.23 -26.43
C GLY A 95 2.63 11.99 -25.54
N GLY A 96 1.74 11.85 -24.53
CA GLY A 96 1.74 10.76 -23.56
C GLY A 96 2.69 10.96 -22.37
N VAL A 97 3.54 11.99 -22.39
CA VAL A 97 4.42 12.35 -21.26
C VAL A 97 3.67 13.30 -20.33
N GLY A 98 3.57 12.92 -19.06
CA GLY A 98 2.94 13.74 -18.01
C GLY A 98 3.97 14.60 -17.27
N THR A 99 3.57 15.81 -16.92
CA THR A 99 4.29 16.69 -15.98
C THR A 99 3.35 17.04 -14.84
N LEU A 100 3.78 16.84 -13.59
CA LEU A 100 3.05 17.30 -12.41
C LEU A 100 3.92 18.36 -11.71
N ASP A 101 3.47 19.57 -11.72
CA ASP A 101 4.10 20.71 -11.02
C ASP A 101 3.40 20.87 -9.67
N GLU A 102 4.14 20.62 -8.58
CA GLU A 102 3.63 20.55 -7.22
C GLU A 102 4.27 21.64 -6.34
N ASP A 103 3.45 22.55 -5.83
CA ASP A 103 3.84 23.61 -4.90
C ASP A 103 3.30 23.26 -3.49
N PHE A 104 4.21 22.88 -2.58
CA PHE A 104 3.88 22.48 -1.20
C PHE A 104 4.02 23.67 -0.25
N VAL A 105 3.07 23.77 0.68
CA VAL A 105 3.14 24.67 1.85
C VAL A 105 2.89 23.84 3.09
N PHE A 106 3.87 23.83 4.01
CA PHE A 106 3.82 23.10 5.27
C PHE A 106 3.33 24.02 6.42
N ASP A 107 2.88 23.42 7.51
CA ASP A 107 2.34 24.11 8.70
C ASP A 107 3.38 24.93 9.46
N ASP A 108 4.67 24.66 9.29
CA ASP A 108 5.79 25.45 9.80
C ASP A 108 6.19 26.63 8.89
N GLY A 109 5.50 26.78 7.74
CA GLY A 109 5.73 27.82 6.75
C GLY A 109 6.82 27.50 5.73
N GLU A 110 7.40 26.29 5.77
CA GLU A 110 8.30 25.84 4.70
C GLU A 110 7.53 25.68 3.39
N GLU A 111 8.12 26.13 2.30
CA GLU A 111 7.64 25.92 0.94
C GLU A 111 8.58 25.00 0.19
N GLN A 112 8.03 24.04 -0.56
CA GLN A 112 8.80 23.14 -1.42
C GLN A 112 8.15 23.06 -2.78
N LYS A 113 8.98 22.87 -3.80
CA LYS A 113 8.52 22.63 -5.17
C LYS A 113 9.07 21.34 -5.68
N ARG A 114 8.19 20.53 -6.31
CA ARG A 114 8.58 19.32 -7.01
C ARG A 114 7.93 19.28 -8.38
N ILE A 115 8.69 18.90 -9.38
CA ILE A 115 8.17 18.69 -10.73
C ILE A 115 8.47 17.26 -11.13
N TRP A 116 7.41 16.46 -11.25
CA TRP A 116 7.51 15.13 -11.82
C TRP A 116 7.44 15.18 -13.33
N THR A 117 8.23 14.31 -13.97
CA THR A 117 8.05 13.93 -15.36
C THR A 117 7.72 12.44 -15.39
N LEU A 118 6.57 12.08 -15.97
CA LEU A 118 6.06 10.72 -16.11
C LEU A 118 6.17 10.30 -17.58
N THR A 119 7.11 9.41 -17.89
CA THR A 119 7.36 8.93 -19.25
C THR A 119 6.79 7.52 -19.41
N PRO A 120 5.98 7.25 -20.45
CA PRO A 120 5.46 5.90 -20.70
C PRO A 120 6.57 4.86 -20.83
N ASN A 121 6.42 3.72 -20.18
CA ASN A 121 7.39 2.62 -20.18
C ASN A 121 6.71 1.25 -20.29
N GLY A 122 5.80 1.09 -21.24
CA GLY A 122 5.02 -0.13 -21.44
C GLY A 122 3.55 0.05 -21.14
N VAL A 123 2.85 -1.07 -20.99
CA VAL A 123 1.41 -1.07 -20.71
C VAL A 123 1.18 -0.75 -19.22
N GLN A 124 0.36 0.27 -18.97
CA GLN A 124 0.02 0.71 -17.61
C GLN A 124 1.25 0.94 -16.70
N THR A 125 2.31 1.49 -17.29
CA THR A 125 3.55 1.80 -16.57
C THR A 125 4.14 3.13 -17.00
N TYR A 126 4.67 3.89 -16.02
CA TYR A 126 5.48 5.08 -16.24
C TYR A 126 6.84 4.96 -15.53
N ILE A 127 7.85 5.56 -16.13
CA ILE A 127 9.06 5.99 -15.41
C ILE A 127 8.78 7.41 -14.88
N GLY A 128 8.96 7.61 -13.58
CA GLY A 128 8.84 8.91 -12.94
C GLY A 128 10.22 9.47 -12.58
N THR A 129 10.47 10.74 -12.89
CA THR A 129 11.66 11.47 -12.43
C THR A 129 11.27 12.79 -11.81
N ALA A 130 12.01 13.25 -10.77
CA ALA A 130 11.88 14.57 -10.17
C ALA A 130 13.24 15.02 -9.62
N GLY A 131 13.37 16.31 -9.30
CA GLY A 131 14.65 16.90 -8.89
C GLY A 131 15.21 16.32 -7.59
N ASP A 132 14.35 15.85 -6.70
CA ASP A 132 14.66 15.22 -5.41
C ASP A 132 14.55 13.69 -5.43
N VAL A 133 14.28 13.08 -6.60
CA VAL A 133 14.26 11.64 -6.81
C VAL A 133 15.61 11.15 -7.29
N VAL A 134 16.14 10.14 -6.62
CA VAL A 134 17.43 9.49 -6.96
C VAL A 134 17.18 8.41 -8.00
N GLY A 135 17.64 8.66 -9.23
CA GLY A 135 17.40 7.76 -10.36
C GLY A 135 15.97 7.87 -10.88
N GLU A 136 15.33 6.73 -11.09
CA GLU A 136 14.00 6.61 -11.67
C GLU A 136 13.03 5.97 -10.71
N GLY A 137 11.82 6.52 -10.59
CA GLY A 137 10.67 5.88 -9.96
C GLY A 137 9.94 4.98 -10.95
N GLN A 138 9.30 3.93 -10.44
CA GLN A 138 8.53 2.99 -11.24
C GLN A 138 7.05 3.10 -10.86
N ALA A 139 6.23 3.58 -11.76
CA ALA A 139 4.78 3.67 -11.59
C ALA A 139 4.06 2.57 -12.37
N ARG A 140 3.07 1.95 -11.74
CA ARG A 140 2.17 0.95 -12.34
C ARG A 140 0.76 1.17 -11.83
N TRP A 141 -0.23 0.96 -12.71
CA TRP A 141 -1.63 1.05 -12.28
C TRP A 141 -2.46 -0.10 -12.83
N GLU A 142 -3.50 -0.46 -12.09
CA GLU A 142 -4.48 -1.48 -12.46
C GLU A 142 -5.79 -1.18 -11.73
N GLY A 143 -6.92 -1.29 -12.42
CA GLY A 143 -8.22 -0.99 -11.85
C GLY A 143 -8.28 0.42 -11.26
N ASN A 144 -8.56 0.54 -9.96
CA ASN A 144 -8.66 1.82 -9.27
C ASN A 144 -7.40 2.19 -8.44
N ALA A 145 -6.28 1.52 -8.67
CA ALA A 145 -5.04 1.76 -7.91
C ALA A 145 -3.85 2.12 -8.82
N MET A 146 -2.94 2.93 -8.29
CA MET A 146 -1.62 3.23 -8.86
C MET A 146 -0.57 3.11 -7.76
N PHE A 147 0.51 2.39 -8.05
CA PHE A 147 1.67 2.19 -7.18
C PHE A 147 2.87 2.88 -7.79
N LEU A 148 3.61 3.65 -6.98
CA LEU A 148 4.83 4.32 -7.39
C LEU A 148 5.93 4.05 -6.36
N ASP A 149 6.99 3.37 -6.77
CA ASP A 149 8.14 3.05 -5.95
C ASP A 149 9.34 3.90 -6.38
N TYR A 150 9.93 4.67 -5.47
CA TYR A 150 11.07 5.54 -5.78
C TYR A 150 11.99 5.76 -4.58
N THR A 151 13.14 6.37 -4.83
CA THR A 151 14.07 6.82 -3.78
C THR A 151 14.04 8.33 -3.71
N LEU A 152 13.61 8.87 -2.57
CA LEU A 152 13.57 10.31 -2.30
C LEU A 152 14.84 10.74 -1.57
N ARG A 153 15.44 11.85 -2.01
CA ARG A 153 16.52 12.53 -1.32
C ARG A 153 15.97 13.68 -0.47
N ILE A 154 16.05 13.53 0.84
CA ILE A 154 15.60 14.54 1.80
C ILE A 154 16.81 15.37 2.23
N ALA A 155 16.75 16.69 2.08
CA ALA A 155 17.74 17.59 2.62
C ALA A 155 17.56 17.74 4.13
N LEU A 156 18.62 17.51 4.91
CA LEU A 156 18.65 17.74 6.35
C LEU A 156 19.85 18.64 6.69
N GLU A 157 19.83 19.25 7.88
CA GLU A 157 20.93 20.13 8.34
C GLU A 157 22.28 19.41 8.36
N ASP A 158 22.30 18.12 8.75
CA ASP A 158 23.50 17.28 8.80
C ASP A 158 23.89 16.64 7.45
N GLY A 159 23.19 17.02 6.38
CA GLY A 159 23.38 16.49 5.03
C GLY A 159 22.21 15.63 4.53
N PRO A 160 22.15 15.40 3.20
CA PRO A 160 21.02 14.71 2.61
C PRO A 160 20.97 13.23 3.00
N ILE A 161 19.74 12.72 3.12
CA ILE A 161 19.49 11.29 3.28
C ILE A 161 18.61 10.77 2.16
N ASP A 162 18.89 9.56 1.69
CA ASP A 162 18.07 8.85 0.72
C ASP A 162 17.16 7.85 1.45
N VAL A 163 15.87 7.92 1.19
CA VAL A 163 14.84 7.03 1.73
C VAL A 163 14.05 6.39 0.58
N LYS A 164 13.60 5.15 0.77
CA LYS A 164 12.69 4.50 -0.17
C LYS A 164 11.26 4.87 0.16
N ILE A 165 10.52 5.24 -0.85
CA ILE A 165 9.09 5.52 -0.80
C ILE A 165 8.35 4.42 -1.53
N ASP A 166 7.38 3.84 -0.85
CA ASP A 166 6.42 2.87 -1.35
C ASP A 166 5.06 3.58 -1.33
N ASP A 167 4.66 4.12 -2.47
CA ASP A 167 3.55 5.04 -2.64
C ASP A 167 2.36 4.31 -3.26
N ARG A 168 1.21 4.36 -2.58
CA ARG A 168 -0.01 3.65 -2.95
C ARG A 168 -1.16 4.64 -3.06
N MET A 169 -1.69 4.77 -4.26
CA MET A 169 -2.79 5.67 -4.59
C MET A 169 -4.02 4.86 -4.96
N TYR A 170 -5.18 5.28 -4.45
CA TYR A 170 -6.47 4.64 -4.68
C TYR A 170 -7.49 5.67 -5.13
N ARG A 171 -7.99 5.55 -6.36
CA ARG A 171 -9.08 6.39 -6.85
C ARG A 171 -10.38 5.92 -6.19
N VAL A 172 -10.91 6.72 -5.27
CA VAL A 172 -12.08 6.39 -4.47
C VAL A 172 -13.38 7.05 -4.98
N SER A 173 -13.22 8.07 -5.81
CA SER A 173 -14.32 8.69 -6.57
C SER A 173 -13.79 9.31 -7.86
N GLU A 174 -14.68 9.90 -8.66
CA GLU A 174 -14.30 10.53 -9.93
C GLU A 174 -13.19 11.55 -9.78
N ASN A 175 -13.22 12.37 -8.72
CA ASN A 175 -12.30 13.48 -8.50
C ASN A 175 -11.43 13.33 -7.22
N VAL A 176 -11.39 12.16 -6.59
CA VAL A 176 -10.65 11.97 -5.33
C VAL A 176 -9.79 10.72 -5.37
N VAL A 177 -8.53 10.91 -5.03
CA VAL A 177 -7.55 9.86 -4.77
C VAL A 177 -7.10 9.93 -3.31
N MET A 178 -7.13 8.80 -2.63
CA MET A 178 -6.48 8.60 -1.33
C MET A 178 -5.09 8.02 -1.59
N ASN A 179 -4.10 8.54 -0.88
CA ASN A 179 -2.73 8.10 -1.02
C ASN A 179 -2.10 7.79 0.34
N GLU A 180 -1.38 6.70 0.41
CA GLU A 180 -0.51 6.32 1.52
C GLU A 180 0.90 6.07 1.00
N SER A 181 1.90 6.69 1.62
CA SER A 181 3.31 6.52 1.27
C SER A 181 4.07 5.99 2.48
N LYS A 182 4.66 4.81 2.37
CA LYS A 182 5.53 4.25 3.41
C LYS A 182 6.96 4.68 3.18
N ILE A 183 7.56 5.30 4.19
CA ILE A 183 8.95 5.77 4.16
C ILE A 183 9.83 4.72 4.81
N ARG A 184 10.85 4.23 4.08
CA ARG A 184 11.77 3.20 4.56
C ARG A 184 13.23 3.65 4.46
N LYS A 185 14.01 3.34 5.50
CA LYS A 185 15.47 3.51 5.52
C LYS A 185 16.12 2.19 5.94
N PHE A 186 17.08 1.70 5.18
CA PHE A 186 17.73 0.40 5.42
C PHE A 186 16.78 -0.78 5.63
N GLY A 187 15.61 -0.76 4.95
CA GLY A 187 14.57 -1.79 5.08
C GLY A 187 13.58 -1.60 6.24
N PHE A 188 13.82 -0.66 7.16
CA PHE A 188 12.93 -0.35 8.28
C PHE A 188 11.97 0.78 7.91
N GLY A 189 10.71 0.68 8.38
CA GLY A 189 9.76 1.80 8.31
C GLY A 189 10.19 2.91 9.25
N VAL A 190 10.35 4.13 8.73
CA VAL A 190 10.77 5.30 9.50
C VAL A 190 9.71 6.39 9.53
N GLY A 191 8.65 6.27 8.75
CA GLY A 191 7.53 7.20 8.72
C GLY A 191 6.52 6.81 7.65
N GLU A 192 5.46 7.60 7.57
CA GLU A 192 4.36 7.44 6.63
C GLU A 192 3.81 8.82 6.23
N ILE A 193 3.34 8.95 5.00
CA ILE A 193 2.56 10.10 4.56
C ILE A 193 1.17 9.59 4.19
N LEU A 194 0.15 10.26 4.68
CA LEU A 194 -1.24 10.08 4.25
C LEU A 194 -1.71 11.37 3.63
N LEU A 195 -2.27 11.30 2.44
CA LEU A 195 -2.81 12.47 1.78
C LEU A 195 -4.05 12.15 0.94
N THR A 196 -4.82 13.17 0.66
CA THR A 196 -5.94 13.13 -0.28
C THR A 196 -5.64 14.09 -1.42
N ILE A 197 -5.76 13.61 -2.66
CA ILE A 197 -5.63 14.44 -3.87
C ILE A 197 -7.04 14.68 -4.42
N ILE A 198 -7.36 15.93 -4.68
CA ILE A 198 -8.66 16.37 -5.18
C ILE A 198 -8.44 17.06 -6.53
N ARG A 199 -9.09 16.55 -7.56
CA ARG A 199 -9.13 17.14 -8.90
C ARG A 199 -10.21 18.21 -8.98
N HIS A 200 -9.92 19.32 -9.66
CA HIS A 200 -10.83 20.48 -9.83
C HIS A 200 -11.15 20.67 -11.32
N PRO A 201 -12.08 19.87 -11.89
CA PRO A 201 -12.39 19.91 -13.32
C PRO A 201 -13.03 21.24 -13.75
N GLU A 202 -13.54 22.04 -12.81
CA GLU A 202 -14.14 23.35 -13.04
C GLU A 202 -13.10 24.49 -13.15
N VAL A 203 -11.83 24.22 -12.81
CA VAL A 203 -10.76 25.22 -12.87
C VAL A 203 -10.12 25.18 -14.24
N GLU A 204 -10.19 26.30 -14.96
CA GLU A 204 -9.44 26.45 -16.20
C GLU A 204 -7.94 26.50 -15.89
N PHE A 205 -7.17 25.73 -16.61
CA PHE A 205 -5.71 25.70 -16.50
C PHE A 205 -5.08 25.73 -17.90
N TYR A 206 -3.83 26.12 -17.96
CA TYR A 206 -3.07 26.15 -19.20
C TYR A 206 -1.76 25.40 -18.99
N CYS A 207 -1.52 24.40 -19.81
CA CYS A 207 -0.22 23.76 -19.87
C CYS A 207 0.83 24.75 -20.39
N PRO A 208 1.96 24.92 -19.69
CA PRO A 208 3.07 25.73 -20.21
C PRO A 208 3.49 25.14 -21.56
N SER A 209 3.59 26.00 -22.58
CA SER A 209 4.21 25.61 -23.86
C SER A 209 5.70 25.37 -23.61
N THR A 210 6.18 24.16 -23.87
CA THR A 210 7.61 23.82 -23.89
C THR A 210 8.39 24.61 -24.95
#